data_389b6e019d771957551729c91553562d
#
_entry.id   389b6e019d771957551729c91553562d
#
_cell.length_a   1.000
_cell.length_b   1.000
_cell.length_c   1.000
_cell.angle_alpha   90.00
_cell.angle_beta   90.00
_cell.angle_gamma   90.00
#
_symmetry.space_group_name_H-M   'P 1'
#
loop_
_entity.id
_entity.type
_entity.pdbx_description
1 polymer ?
#
loop_
_entity_poly.entity_id
_entity_poly.type
_entity_poly.pdbx_seq_one_letter_code
_entity_poly.pdbx_strand_id
1 'polypeptide(L)'
;MHINRRTILLGAGAALAAPHVVTSARAHAQVTLKLHHFLPAASNAQRDWFLPWAEKVGKESAGRIKVEVYPSMQLGGRPPQLFDQAKDGVVDIVWTLAGNTPGRFPRLEVFELPFVSGATGEISSRAVWDYYEANSKDELKDIKPLAVFCHGKGNIYTKDKVIKTPDDLKNVKIRVPSRPINDSLQLIGASPQGIPAPGVPEALAKGVVDGVVMPYEIVPALKLDELTNRVSIFDGDRSLYTIVFLFAMNKPKYESLPADLKKVIDDNSGGDFSRQLGRYFDEWDKIGKAAVEKAKMPEHHISGAELDAWKKATDPVVKAWVETRTKAGDNGADLLAQAQKLIAKYST
;
A
#
# COMPACT_ATOMS: atom_id res chain seq x y z
N MET A 1 -70.80 -51.29 45.19
CA MET A 1 -71.59 -51.49 43.96
C MET A 1 -70.64 -51.36 42.78
N HIS A 2 -70.47 -52.44 42.03
CA HIS A 2 -69.47 -52.55 40.94
C HIS A 2 -69.94 -51.79 39.75
N ILE A 3 -68.99 -51.05 39.08
CA ILE A 3 -69.18 -50.68 37.70
C ILE A 3 -67.95 -51.06 36.90
N ASN A 4 -68.28 -51.78 35.85
CA ASN A 4 -67.41 -52.51 34.96
C ASN A 4 -66.63 -51.60 34.00
N ARG A 5 -65.43 -52.04 33.72
CA ARG A 5 -64.54 -51.62 32.62
C ARG A 5 -65.10 -52.14 31.28
N ARG A 6 -64.77 -51.45 30.21
CA ARG A 6 -64.80 -51.78 28.78
C ARG A 6 -65.89 -51.05 27.99
N THR A 7 -65.46 -50.01 27.31
CA THR A 7 -65.60 -49.97 25.85
C THR A 7 -64.61 -48.85 25.31
N ILE A 8 -63.50 -49.30 24.83
CA ILE A 8 -62.63 -48.58 23.94
C ILE A 8 -63.09 -49.01 22.56
N LEU A 9 -63.24 -48.07 21.60
CA LEU A 9 -62.90 -48.32 20.23
C LEU A 9 -63.06 -47.13 19.35
N LEU A 10 -61.91 -46.80 18.75
CA LEU A 10 -61.65 -46.31 17.36
C LEU A 10 -62.15 -44.91 16.97
N GLY A 11 -61.21 -44.03 17.04
CA GLY A 11 -61.10 -42.84 16.17
C GLY A 11 -59.65 -42.76 15.61
N ALA A 12 -59.43 -43.53 14.53
CA ALA A 12 -58.15 -43.46 13.82
C ALA A 12 -58.12 -42.15 12.98
N GLY A 13 -57.53 -41.12 13.57
CA GLY A 13 -57.14 -39.92 12.80
C GLY A 13 -55.84 -40.18 12.06
N ALA A 14 -55.91 -40.37 10.75
CA ALA A 14 -54.76 -40.43 9.88
C ALA A 14 -54.07 -39.05 9.86
N ALA A 15 -53.03 -38.86 10.68
CA ALA A 15 -52.10 -37.77 10.57
C ALA A 15 -51.27 -37.98 9.30
N LEU A 16 -51.58 -37.24 8.25
CA LEU A 16 -50.73 -37.08 7.06
C LEU A 16 -49.38 -36.53 7.51
N ALA A 17 -48.38 -37.39 7.66
CA ALA A 17 -46.99 -37.03 7.80
C ALA A 17 -46.52 -36.43 6.48
N ALA A 18 -46.66 -35.11 6.32
CA ALA A 18 -45.97 -34.40 5.29
C ALA A 18 -44.46 -34.57 5.54
N PRO A 19 -43.65 -34.98 4.56
CA PRO A 19 -42.22 -35.01 4.72
C PRO A 19 -41.75 -33.55 4.87
N HIS A 20 -41.36 -33.16 6.08
CA HIS A 20 -40.61 -31.93 6.28
C HIS A 20 -39.26 -32.16 5.59
N VAL A 21 -39.15 -31.69 4.37
CA VAL A 21 -37.85 -31.46 3.73
C VAL A 21 -37.17 -30.42 4.57
N VAL A 22 -36.42 -30.84 5.58
CA VAL A 22 -35.44 -30.03 6.25
C VAL A 22 -34.37 -29.78 5.21
N THR A 23 -34.54 -28.74 4.43
CA THR A 23 -33.43 -28.12 3.71
C THR A 23 -32.45 -27.69 4.78
N SER A 24 -31.50 -28.55 5.11
CA SER A 24 -30.34 -28.15 5.88
C SER A 24 -29.65 -27.05 5.07
N ALA A 25 -29.96 -25.81 5.39
CA ALA A 25 -29.11 -24.71 5.00
C ALA A 25 -27.73 -25.09 5.55
N ARG A 26 -26.84 -25.59 4.68
CA ARG A 26 -25.44 -25.78 5.02
C ARG A 26 -24.99 -24.43 5.51
N ALA A 27 -24.87 -24.26 6.83
CA ALA A 27 -24.17 -23.15 7.42
C ALA A 27 -22.74 -23.25 6.85
N HIS A 28 -22.50 -22.51 5.77
CA HIS A 28 -21.15 -22.42 5.22
C HIS A 28 -20.29 -21.79 6.31
N ALA A 29 -19.28 -22.53 6.77
CA ALA A 29 -18.37 -22.04 7.81
C ALA A 29 -17.81 -20.67 7.38
N GLN A 30 -17.93 -19.69 8.27
CA GLN A 30 -17.38 -18.35 8.06
C GLN A 30 -15.86 -18.44 8.05
N VAL A 31 -15.23 -17.85 7.04
CA VAL A 31 -13.78 -17.71 6.94
C VAL A 31 -13.40 -16.35 7.53
N THR A 32 -12.62 -16.34 8.58
CA THR A 32 -12.02 -15.09 9.10
C THR A 32 -10.66 -14.87 8.45
N LEU A 33 -10.44 -13.65 7.93
CA LEU A 33 -9.19 -13.20 7.36
C LEU A 33 -8.63 -12.05 8.21
N LYS A 34 -7.39 -12.16 8.65
CA LYS A 34 -6.68 -11.14 9.42
C LYS A 34 -5.92 -10.24 8.47
N LEU A 35 -6.32 -8.96 8.38
CA LEU A 35 -5.61 -7.92 7.64
C LEU A 35 -4.74 -7.12 8.59
N HIS A 36 -3.42 -7.13 8.36
CA HIS A 36 -2.42 -6.49 9.22
C HIS A 36 -1.69 -5.39 8.49
N HIS A 37 -1.55 -4.22 9.13
CA HIS A 37 -0.83 -3.10 8.57
C HIS A 37 -0.15 -2.23 9.65
N PHE A 38 0.71 -1.31 9.19
CA PHE A 38 1.63 -0.56 10.06
C PHE A 38 1.13 0.85 10.45
N LEU A 39 0.14 1.43 9.77
CA LEU A 39 -0.33 2.78 10.09
C LEU A 39 -1.29 2.80 11.28
N PRO A 40 -1.41 3.95 11.96
CA PRO A 40 -2.37 4.13 13.04
C PRO A 40 -3.83 3.94 12.61
N ALA A 41 -4.69 3.56 13.56
CA ALA A 41 -6.13 3.41 13.32
C ALA A 41 -6.82 4.71 12.85
N ALA A 42 -6.25 5.88 13.16
CA ALA A 42 -6.75 7.17 12.69
C ALA A 42 -6.32 7.53 11.25
N SER A 43 -5.51 6.69 10.58
CA SER A 43 -5.05 6.96 9.22
C SER A 43 -6.21 6.91 8.20
N ASN A 44 -6.07 7.70 7.13
CA ASN A 44 -7.01 7.68 6.01
C ASN A 44 -7.14 6.25 5.43
N ALA A 45 -6.04 5.51 5.31
CA ALA A 45 -6.05 4.14 4.82
C ALA A 45 -6.94 3.20 5.66
N GLN A 46 -6.88 3.31 6.99
CA GLN A 46 -7.75 2.53 7.87
C GLN A 46 -9.22 2.88 7.64
N ARG A 47 -9.56 4.18 7.66
CA ARG A 47 -10.94 4.68 7.64
C ARG A 47 -11.60 4.53 6.27
N ASP A 48 -10.89 4.93 5.21
CA ASP A 48 -11.50 5.13 3.88
C ASP A 48 -11.22 3.96 2.93
N TRP A 49 -10.33 3.05 3.29
CA TRP A 49 -9.97 1.90 2.46
C TRP A 49 -10.18 0.56 3.19
N PHE A 50 -9.41 0.25 4.25
CA PHE A 50 -9.44 -1.10 4.82
C PHE A 50 -10.79 -1.48 5.41
N LEU A 51 -11.40 -0.60 6.19
CA LEU A 51 -12.72 -0.87 6.79
C LEU A 51 -13.82 -0.99 5.72
N PRO A 52 -13.96 -0.08 4.75
CA PRO A 52 -14.91 -0.23 3.66
C PRO A 52 -14.66 -1.45 2.77
N TRP A 53 -13.39 -1.79 2.50
CA TRP A 53 -13.04 -2.99 1.73
C TRP A 53 -13.43 -4.27 2.49
N ALA A 54 -13.15 -4.33 3.78
CA ALA A 54 -13.52 -5.45 4.65
C ALA A 54 -15.05 -5.64 4.70
N GLU A 55 -15.81 -4.55 4.84
CA GLU A 55 -17.27 -4.57 4.82
C GLU A 55 -17.80 -5.04 3.46
N LYS A 56 -17.25 -4.52 2.36
CA LYS A 56 -17.63 -4.90 0.99
C LYS A 56 -17.43 -6.39 0.74
N VAL A 57 -16.25 -6.93 1.05
CA VAL A 57 -15.95 -8.36 0.93
C VAL A 57 -16.88 -9.20 1.79
N GLY A 58 -17.15 -8.77 3.02
CA GLY A 58 -18.11 -9.40 3.91
C GLY A 58 -19.51 -9.46 3.31
N LYS A 59 -19.99 -8.36 2.78
CA LYS A 59 -21.32 -8.25 2.15
C LYS A 59 -21.43 -9.09 0.88
N GLU A 60 -20.45 -9.00 -0.01
CA GLU A 60 -20.45 -9.72 -1.30
C GLU A 60 -20.28 -11.24 -1.11
N SER A 61 -19.65 -11.68 -0.02
CA SER A 61 -19.57 -13.09 0.34
C SER A 61 -20.80 -13.61 1.09
N ALA A 62 -21.86 -12.81 1.23
CA ALA A 62 -23.04 -13.11 2.05
C ALA A 62 -22.68 -13.48 3.50
N GLY A 63 -21.70 -12.76 4.09
CA GLY A 63 -21.20 -12.96 5.45
C GLY A 63 -20.29 -14.17 5.64
N ARG A 64 -19.92 -14.88 4.57
CA ARG A 64 -19.03 -16.04 4.65
C ARG A 64 -17.55 -15.69 4.79
N ILE A 65 -17.16 -14.47 4.40
CA ILE A 65 -15.84 -13.91 4.71
C ILE A 65 -16.03 -12.79 5.74
N LYS A 66 -15.27 -12.87 6.83
CA LYS A 66 -15.10 -11.79 7.80
C LYS A 66 -13.66 -11.31 7.73
N VAL A 67 -13.43 -10.04 7.46
CA VAL A 67 -12.08 -9.45 7.52
C VAL A 67 -11.92 -8.68 8.80
N GLU A 68 -10.92 -9.03 9.59
CA GLU A 68 -10.56 -8.34 10.83
C GLU A 68 -9.30 -7.51 10.57
N VAL A 69 -9.39 -6.18 10.78
CA VAL A 69 -8.32 -5.25 10.46
C VAL A 69 -7.52 -4.91 11.72
N TYR A 70 -6.21 -5.10 11.66
CA TYR A 70 -5.26 -4.92 12.75
C TYR A 70 -4.24 -3.80 12.39
N PRO A 71 -4.46 -2.55 12.82
CA PRO A 71 -3.55 -1.42 12.60
C PRO A 71 -2.33 -1.46 13.51
N SER A 72 -1.37 -0.55 13.26
CA SER A 72 -0.23 -0.25 14.15
C SER A 72 0.59 -1.48 14.56
N MET A 73 0.74 -2.46 13.68
CA MET A 73 1.46 -3.70 13.98
C MET A 73 0.90 -4.49 15.18
N GLN A 74 -0.42 -4.43 15.44
CA GLN A 74 -1.06 -5.05 16.62
C GLN A 74 -0.86 -6.57 16.72
N LEU A 75 -0.60 -7.26 15.60
CA LEU A 75 -0.29 -8.69 15.59
C LEU A 75 1.22 -8.96 15.74
N GLY A 76 1.98 -7.93 16.10
CA GLY A 76 3.41 -8.04 16.36
C GLY A 76 4.31 -7.85 15.13
N GLY A 77 5.61 -7.83 15.37
CA GLY A 77 6.63 -7.59 14.35
C GLY A 77 6.86 -6.10 14.06
N ARG A 78 7.58 -5.87 12.96
CA ARG A 78 7.91 -4.54 12.43
C ARG A 78 7.49 -4.44 10.96
N PRO A 79 7.29 -3.25 10.38
CA PRO A 79 6.86 -3.10 8.99
C PRO A 79 7.65 -3.92 7.96
N PRO A 80 8.99 -4.09 8.05
CA PRO A 80 9.73 -4.97 7.14
C PRO A 80 9.35 -6.46 7.18
N GLN A 81 8.69 -6.91 8.24
CA GLN A 81 8.28 -8.33 8.40
C GLN A 81 6.90 -8.63 7.83
N LEU A 82 6.11 -7.61 7.44
CA LEU A 82 4.73 -7.80 6.98
C LEU A 82 4.63 -8.73 5.77
N PHE A 83 5.53 -8.58 4.79
CA PHE A 83 5.52 -9.47 3.63
C PHE A 83 5.70 -10.93 4.03
N ASP A 84 6.68 -11.21 4.89
CA ASP A 84 6.93 -12.58 5.37
C ASP A 84 5.79 -13.08 6.25
N GLN A 85 5.16 -12.24 7.06
CA GLN A 85 3.97 -12.63 7.83
C GLN A 85 2.83 -13.14 6.93
N ALA A 86 2.59 -12.49 5.78
CA ALA A 86 1.61 -12.98 4.81
C ALA A 86 2.11 -14.23 4.09
N LYS A 87 3.36 -14.24 3.61
CA LYS A 87 3.94 -15.39 2.91
C LYS A 87 3.90 -16.65 3.76
N ASP A 88 4.28 -16.55 5.03
CA ASP A 88 4.40 -17.68 5.96
C ASP A 88 3.07 -18.00 6.67
N GLY A 89 1.98 -17.28 6.39
CA GLY A 89 0.64 -17.54 6.94
C GLY A 89 0.46 -17.14 8.41
N VAL A 90 1.31 -16.29 8.95
CA VAL A 90 1.14 -15.70 10.30
C VAL A 90 -0.10 -14.82 10.34
N VAL A 91 -0.35 -14.10 9.25
CA VAL A 91 -1.57 -13.34 8.98
C VAL A 91 -2.04 -13.63 7.56
N ASP A 92 -3.32 -13.34 7.28
CA ASP A 92 -3.89 -13.70 5.97
C ASP A 92 -3.67 -12.63 4.91
N ILE A 93 -3.73 -11.35 5.29
CA ILE A 93 -3.60 -10.21 4.38
C ILE A 93 -2.69 -9.17 5.03
N VAL A 94 -1.85 -8.55 4.20
CA VAL A 94 -0.98 -7.44 4.63
C VAL A 94 -1.04 -6.28 3.65
N TRP A 95 -0.80 -5.09 4.18
CA TRP A 95 -0.37 -3.94 3.39
C TRP A 95 1.04 -3.54 3.80
N THR A 96 1.95 -3.51 2.85
CA THR A 96 3.36 -3.20 3.07
C THR A 96 3.97 -2.42 1.92
N LEU A 97 5.18 -1.92 2.12
CA LEU A 97 5.99 -1.29 1.08
C LEU A 97 6.96 -2.34 0.49
N ALA A 98 7.11 -2.36 -0.83
CA ALA A 98 8.15 -3.17 -1.48
C ALA A 98 9.55 -2.77 -0.96
N GLY A 99 9.79 -1.47 -0.76
CA GLY A 99 11.03 -0.92 -0.22
C GLY A 99 11.36 -1.32 1.23
N ASN A 100 10.42 -1.88 2.00
CA ASN A 100 10.69 -2.42 3.35
C ASN A 100 11.60 -3.66 3.33
N THR A 101 11.72 -4.34 2.18
CA THR A 101 12.58 -5.50 1.98
C THR A 101 13.52 -5.27 0.78
N PRO A 102 14.54 -4.42 0.93
CA PRO A 102 15.42 -4.01 -0.18
C PRO A 102 15.99 -5.21 -0.95
N GLY A 103 15.93 -5.13 -2.29
CA GLY A 103 16.42 -6.18 -3.19
C GLY A 103 15.52 -7.40 -3.37
N ARG A 104 14.38 -7.47 -2.69
CA ARG A 104 13.40 -8.57 -2.89
C ARG A 104 12.58 -8.40 -4.16
N PHE A 105 12.26 -7.16 -4.54
CA PHE A 105 11.43 -6.81 -5.68
C PHE A 105 12.18 -5.88 -6.64
N PRO A 106 13.33 -6.34 -7.18
CA PRO A 106 14.27 -5.46 -7.85
C PRO A 106 13.76 -4.89 -9.18
N ARG A 107 12.77 -5.51 -9.83
CA ARG A 107 12.17 -4.96 -11.05
C ARG A 107 11.10 -3.93 -10.70
N LEU A 108 10.30 -4.15 -9.64
CA LEU A 108 9.31 -3.18 -9.17
C LEU A 108 9.97 -1.88 -8.66
N GLU A 109 11.20 -1.93 -8.17
CA GLU A 109 11.96 -0.75 -7.73
C GLU A 109 12.09 0.33 -8.82
N VAL A 110 11.90 0.01 -10.10
CA VAL A 110 11.95 0.99 -11.20
C VAL A 110 11.02 2.17 -10.99
N PHE A 111 9.85 1.95 -10.36
CA PHE A 111 8.89 3.02 -10.06
C PHE A 111 9.31 3.91 -8.90
N GLU A 112 10.24 3.46 -8.07
CA GLU A 112 10.79 4.26 -6.96
C GLU A 112 12.04 5.07 -7.36
N LEU A 113 12.52 4.90 -8.59
CA LEU A 113 13.64 5.68 -9.13
C LEU A 113 13.26 7.14 -9.35
N PRO A 114 14.21 8.08 -9.16
CA PRO A 114 13.95 9.50 -9.35
C PRO A 114 13.35 9.82 -10.72
N PHE A 115 12.24 10.57 -10.71
CA PHE A 115 11.55 11.07 -11.90
C PHE A 115 11.07 10.01 -12.90
N VAL A 116 10.93 8.75 -12.48
CA VAL A 116 10.30 7.69 -13.29
C VAL A 116 8.78 7.72 -13.12
N SER A 117 8.28 7.82 -11.90
CA SER A 117 6.84 7.79 -11.61
C SER A 117 6.12 9.08 -12.06
N GLY A 118 4.81 8.97 -12.27
CA GLY A 118 3.95 10.05 -12.72
C GLY A 118 3.62 11.09 -11.65
N ALA A 119 2.85 12.10 -12.07
CA ALA A 119 2.44 13.21 -11.21
C ALA A 119 1.40 12.82 -10.15
N THR A 120 0.68 11.71 -10.33
CA THR A 120 -0.38 11.29 -9.42
C THR A 120 -0.24 9.83 -9.04
N GLY A 121 -0.85 9.45 -7.91
CA GLY A 121 -0.95 8.08 -7.47
C GLY A 121 -1.75 7.22 -8.45
N GLU A 122 -2.82 7.75 -9.05
CA GLU A 122 -3.61 7.04 -10.06
C GLU A 122 -2.77 6.66 -11.28
N ILE A 123 -2.01 7.60 -11.86
CA ILE A 123 -1.14 7.35 -13.02
C ILE A 123 -0.11 6.27 -12.70
N SER A 124 0.59 6.45 -11.58
CA SER A 124 1.65 5.54 -11.15
C SER A 124 1.11 4.16 -10.81
N SER A 125 -0.08 4.08 -10.19
CA SER A 125 -0.72 2.80 -9.82
C SER A 125 -1.19 1.99 -11.02
N ARG A 126 -1.74 2.64 -12.05
CA ARG A 126 -2.06 1.95 -13.32
C ARG A 126 -0.82 1.41 -13.99
N ALA A 127 0.23 2.22 -14.05
CA ALA A 127 1.48 1.85 -14.69
C ALA A 127 2.19 0.71 -13.96
N VAL A 128 2.29 0.75 -12.63
CA VAL A 128 2.96 -0.29 -11.85
C VAL A 128 2.21 -1.62 -11.89
N TRP A 129 0.87 -1.60 -11.95
CA TRP A 129 0.10 -2.83 -12.10
C TRP A 129 0.35 -3.49 -13.46
N ASP A 130 0.22 -2.74 -14.58
CA ASP A 130 0.50 -3.28 -15.92
C ASP A 130 1.95 -3.77 -16.04
N TYR A 131 2.88 -3.05 -15.42
CA TYR A 131 4.29 -3.46 -15.39
C TYR A 131 4.50 -4.74 -14.57
N TYR A 132 3.87 -4.86 -13.41
CA TYR A 132 3.89 -6.06 -12.58
C TYR A 132 3.40 -7.27 -13.40
N GLU A 133 2.26 -7.13 -14.06
CA GLU A 133 1.68 -8.20 -14.90
C GLU A 133 2.63 -8.66 -16.03
N ALA A 134 3.38 -7.72 -16.61
CA ALA A 134 4.28 -8.00 -17.71
C ALA A 134 5.68 -8.52 -17.27
N ASN A 135 6.22 -7.99 -16.15
CA ASN A 135 7.64 -8.10 -15.86
C ASN A 135 8.01 -8.66 -14.48
N SER A 136 7.06 -8.72 -13.52
CA SER A 136 7.42 -8.95 -12.11
C SER A 136 6.55 -9.98 -11.38
N LYS A 137 5.78 -10.80 -12.10
CA LYS A 137 4.93 -11.84 -11.47
C LYS A 137 5.73 -12.85 -10.65
N ASP A 138 6.92 -13.17 -11.08
CA ASP A 138 7.82 -14.07 -10.40
C ASP A 138 8.34 -13.50 -9.07
N GLU A 139 8.45 -12.16 -8.95
CA GLU A 139 8.83 -11.51 -7.70
C GLU A 139 7.76 -11.65 -6.60
N LEU A 140 6.48 -11.82 -6.97
CA LEU A 140 5.35 -11.97 -6.07
C LEU A 140 4.73 -13.38 -6.08
N LYS A 141 5.42 -14.39 -6.61
CA LYS A 141 4.90 -15.75 -6.79
C LYS A 141 4.48 -16.47 -5.50
N ASP A 142 5.05 -16.06 -4.37
CA ASP A 142 4.84 -16.69 -3.06
C ASP A 142 3.62 -16.14 -2.30
N ILE A 143 2.98 -15.12 -2.85
CA ILE A 143 1.76 -14.49 -2.30
C ILE A 143 0.69 -14.38 -3.40
N LYS A 144 -0.55 -14.08 -3.02
CA LYS A 144 -1.61 -13.61 -3.91
C LYS A 144 -1.64 -12.08 -3.84
N PRO A 145 -1.14 -11.35 -4.85
CA PRO A 145 -1.28 -9.90 -4.91
C PRO A 145 -2.76 -9.52 -5.08
N LEU A 146 -3.25 -8.66 -4.21
CA LEU A 146 -4.58 -8.06 -4.31
C LEU A 146 -4.49 -6.70 -5.01
N ALA A 147 -3.42 -5.93 -4.75
CA ALA A 147 -3.06 -4.73 -5.49
C ALA A 147 -1.56 -4.47 -5.43
N VAL A 148 -1.03 -3.88 -6.50
CA VAL A 148 0.30 -3.27 -6.57
C VAL A 148 0.07 -1.84 -7.03
N PHE A 149 0.43 -0.85 -6.21
CA PHE A 149 0.05 0.53 -6.44
C PHE A 149 1.05 1.50 -5.81
N CYS A 150 0.88 2.79 -6.08
CA CYS A 150 1.76 3.87 -5.64
C CYS A 150 0.96 5.00 -5.00
N HIS A 151 1.64 5.82 -4.17
CA HIS A 151 1.13 7.13 -3.76
C HIS A 151 1.45 8.20 -4.81
N GLY A 152 0.95 9.42 -4.62
CA GLY A 152 1.24 10.60 -5.42
C GLY A 152 2.69 11.08 -5.28
N LYS A 153 2.95 12.37 -5.52
CA LYS A 153 4.30 12.94 -5.42
C LYS A 153 4.82 12.95 -3.99
N GLY A 154 6.05 12.52 -3.83
CA GLY A 154 6.78 12.71 -2.58
C GLY A 154 7.44 14.08 -2.50
N ASN A 155 7.36 14.71 -1.33
CA ASN A 155 7.88 16.03 -1.01
C ASN A 155 8.99 15.94 0.05
N ILE A 156 9.74 17.01 0.25
CA ILE A 156 10.77 17.11 1.29
C ILE A 156 10.27 18.04 2.39
N TYR A 157 10.10 17.52 3.60
CA TYR A 157 9.74 18.28 4.80
C TYR A 157 10.97 18.43 5.68
N THR A 158 11.23 19.63 6.18
CA THR A 158 12.37 19.93 7.05
C THR A 158 11.97 20.83 8.22
N LYS A 159 12.77 20.80 9.30
CA LYS A 159 12.55 21.66 10.46
C LYS A 159 12.80 23.13 10.13
N ASP A 160 13.97 23.44 9.60
CA ASP A 160 14.42 24.82 9.51
C ASP A 160 14.85 25.25 8.10
N LYS A 161 15.37 24.32 7.30
CA LYS A 161 16.03 24.64 6.02
C LYS A 161 15.06 24.47 4.84
N VAL A 162 14.94 25.48 3.99
CA VAL A 162 14.29 25.34 2.68
C VAL A 162 15.22 24.57 1.75
N ILE A 163 14.70 23.55 1.12
CA ILE A 163 15.44 22.76 0.12
C ILE A 163 14.99 23.20 -1.27
N LYS A 164 15.90 23.80 -2.02
CA LYS A 164 15.73 24.29 -3.39
C LYS A 164 16.49 23.41 -4.38
N THR A 165 17.76 23.24 -4.11
CA THR A 165 18.69 22.50 -4.96
C THR A 165 19.23 21.27 -4.24
N PRO A 166 19.83 20.29 -4.96
CA PRO A 166 20.48 19.14 -4.32
C PRO A 166 21.53 19.54 -3.27
N ASP A 167 22.25 20.65 -3.49
CA ASP A 167 23.28 21.12 -2.56
C ASP A 167 22.73 21.51 -1.19
N ASP A 168 21.46 21.88 -1.10
CA ASP A 168 20.81 22.21 0.15
C ASP A 168 20.66 21.01 1.09
N LEU A 169 20.70 19.79 0.56
CA LEU A 169 20.66 18.57 1.36
C LEU A 169 22.03 18.09 1.88
N LYS A 170 23.13 18.72 1.48
CA LYS A 170 24.45 18.32 1.98
C LYS A 170 24.49 18.35 3.51
N ASN A 171 24.89 17.19 4.10
CA ASN A 171 24.97 16.93 5.55
C ASN A 171 23.62 16.98 6.30
N VAL A 172 22.48 17.08 5.61
CA VAL A 172 21.15 17.02 6.25
C VAL A 172 20.82 15.56 6.57
N LYS A 173 20.47 15.28 7.82
CA LYS A 173 19.95 13.97 8.23
C LYS A 173 18.50 13.89 7.79
N ILE A 174 18.22 13.06 6.80
CA ILE A 174 16.89 12.99 6.19
C ILE A 174 16.35 11.56 6.22
N ARG A 175 15.13 11.41 6.70
CA ARG A 175 14.45 10.11 6.65
C ARG A 175 14.07 9.77 5.21
N VAL A 176 14.33 8.53 4.84
CA VAL A 176 13.97 7.97 3.53
C VAL A 176 13.19 6.66 3.67
N PRO A 177 12.27 6.35 2.73
CA PRO A 177 11.41 5.16 2.80
C PRO A 177 12.03 3.91 2.19
N SER A 178 12.94 4.05 1.21
CA SER A 178 13.42 2.93 0.40
C SER A 178 14.83 3.14 -0.12
N ARG A 179 15.40 2.07 -0.70
CA ARG A 179 16.77 2.07 -1.23
C ARG A 179 16.97 3.08 -2.38
N PRO A 180 16.12 3.14 -3.42
CA PRO A 180 16.38 4.05 -4.53
C PRO A 180 16.46 5.51 -4.11
N ILE A 181 15.59 5.97 -3.20
CA ILE A 181 15.67 7.34 -2.70
C ILE A 181 16.83 7.51 -1.70
N ASN A 182 17.19 6.47 -0.93
CA ASN A 182 18.39 6.49 -0.09
C ASN A 182 19.62 6.76 -0.94
N ASP A 183 19.82 5.98 -1.99
CA ASP A 183 20.98 6.07 -2.86
C ASP A 183 21.04 7.43 -3.57
N SER A 184 19.86 7.96 -3.97
CA SER A 184 19.73 9.27 -4.59
C SER A 184 20.16 10.39 -3.67
N LEU A 185 19.68 10.38 -2.42
CA LEU A 185 20.00 11.45 -1.47
C LEU A 185 21.42 11.32 -0.91
N GLN A 186 21.93 10.11 -0.76
CA GLN A 186 23.33 9.89 -0.41
C GLN A 186 24.30 10.39 -1.49
N LEU A 187 23.97 10.15 -2.76
CA LEU A 187 24.77 10.63 -3.90
C LEU A 187 24.95 12.14 -3.91
N ILE A 188 23.92 12.88 -3.51
CA ILE A 188 23.96 14.36 -3.44
C ILE A 188 24.50 14.90 -2.10
N GLY A 189 25.03 14.03 -1.22
CA GLY A 189 25.71 14.39 0.01
C GLY A 189 24.80 14.56 1.24
N ALA A 190 23.55 14.14 1.19
CA ALA A 190 22.71 14.03 2.38
C ALA A 190 23.15 12.87 3.28
N SER A 191 22.63 12.82 4.51
CA SER A 191 22.76 11.70 5.45
C SER A 191 21.41 10.98 5.60
N PRO A 192 21.04 10.12 4.62
CA PRO A 192 19.75 9.46 4.66
C PRO A 192 19.65 8.41 5.78
N GLN A 193 18.48 8.31 6.37
CA GLN A 193 18.15 7.36 7.44
C GLN A 193 16.92 6.54 7.04
N GLY A 194 17.08 5.24 6.86
CA GLY A 194 15.99 4.30 6.56
C GLY A 194 15.13 4.05 7.80
N ILE A 195 14.06 4.79 7.98
CA ILE A 195 13.16 4.67 9.13
C ILE A 195 11.76 4.34 8.62
N PRO A 196 11.12 3.25 9.07
CA PRO A 196 9.72 2.96 8.77
C PRO A 196 8.79 4.10 9.22
N ALA A 197 7.71 4.34 8.46
CA ALA A 197 6.82 5.48 8.67
C ALA A 197 6.34 5.67 10.13
N PRO A 198 5.96 4.65 10.91
CA PRO A 198 5.55 4.83 12.30
C PRO A 198 6.63 5.41 13.22
N GLY A 199 7.91 5.25 12.88
CA GLY A 199 9.03 5.79 13.67
C GLY A 199 9.37 7.26 13.36
N VAL A 200 8.76 7.84 12.34
CA VAL A 200 9.08 9.20 11.87
C VAL A 200 8.79 10.29 12.89
N PRO A 201 7.62 10.32 13.58
CA PRO A 201 7.35 11.35 14.57
C PRO A 201 8.38 11.39 15.70
N GLU A 202 8.76 10.23 16.20
CA GLU A 202 9.78 10.11 17.25
C GLU A 202 11.17 10.55 16.76
N ALA A 203 11.57 10.14 15.55
CA ALA A 203 12.84 10.49 14.96
C ALA A 203 12.98 12.00 14.73
N LEU A 204 11.93 12.67 14.26
CA LEU A 204 11.86 14.13 14.15
C LEU A 204 11.92 14.79 15.53
N ALA A 205 11.07 14.38 16.48
CA ALA A 205 11.01 14.99 17.80
C ALA A 205 12.35 14.90 18.55
N LYS A 206 13.06 13.78 18.44
CA LYS A 206 14.37 13.54 19.07
C LYS A 206 15.56 14.12 18.29
N GLY A 207 15.38 14.71 17.11
CA GLY A 207 16.47 15.22 16.27
C GLY A 207 17.36 14.12 15.68
N VAL A 208 16.89 12.88 15.58
CA VAL A 208 17.56 11.81 14.85
C VAL A 208 17.64 12.17 13.37
N VAL A 209 16.61 12.83 12.85
CA VAL A 209 16.56 13.41 11.50
C VAL A 209 16.14 14.88 11.56
N ASP A 210 16.62 15.66 10.58
CA ASP A 210 16.33 17.09 10.39
C ASP A 210 15.16 17.29 9.43
N GLY A 211 14.81 16.24 8.68
CA GLY A 211 13.73 16.26 7.70
C GLY A 211 13.34 14.87 7.24
N VAL A 212 12.33 14.81 6.39
CA VAL A 212 11.76 13.56 5.86
C VAL A 212 11.36 13.71 4.40
N VAL A 213 11.42 12.63 3.65
CA VAL A 213 10.80 12.53 2.33
C VAL A 213 9.48 11.77 2.48
N MET A 214 8.35 12.44 2.18
CA MET A 214 6.98 11.95 2.39
C MET A 214 6.00 12.57 1.39
N PRO A 215 4.89 11.90 1.01
CA PRO A 215 3.77 12.51 0.31
C PRO A 215 2.93 13.37 1.25
N TYR A 216 1.99 14.15 0.71
CA TYR A 216 1.06 14.94 1.51
C TYR A 216 0.08 14.09 2.33
N GLU A 217 -0.39 12.97 1.79
CA GLU A 217 -1.46 12.16 2.38
C GLU A 217 -1.19 11.72 3.83
N ILE A 218 0.08 11.55 4.17
CA ILE A 218 0.49 11.04 5.49
C ILE A 218 0.74 12.16 6.51
N VAL A 219 0.73 13.43 6.10
CA VAL A 219 1.06 14.58 6.94
C VAL A 219 0.25 14.59 8.24
N PRO A 220 -1.10 14.48 8.22
CA PRO A 220 -1.87 14.51 9.47
C PRO A 220 -1.63 13.30 10.36
N ALA A 221 -1.50 12.10 9.75
CA ALA A 221 -1.36 10.86 10.51
C ALA A 221 -0.02 10.77 11.25
N LEU A 222 1.04 11.41 10.73
CA LEU A 222 2.38 11.47 11.32
C LEU A 222 2.72 12.84 11.92
N LYS A 223 1.76 13.78 11.94
CA LYS A 223 1.92 15.12 12.52
C LYS A 223 3.10 15.89 11.92
N LEU A 224 3.33 15.76 10.61
CA LEU A 224 4.44 16.44 9.96
C LEU A 224 4.24 17.96 9.96
N ASP A 225 3.00 18.42 9.93
CA ASP A 225 2.58 19.81 10.08
C ASP A 225 2.90 20.42 11.45
N GLU A 226 3.08 19.59 12.49
CA GLU A 226 3.51 20.00 13.83
C GLU A 226 5.03 19.85 14.03
N LEU A 227 5.67 18.91 13.33
CA LEU A 227 7.06 18.47 13.57
C LEU A 227 8.07 19.07 12.58
N THR A 228 7.59 19.71 11.50
CA THR A 228 8.42 20.35 10.48
C THR A 228 7.88 21.76 10.19
N ASN A 229 8.72 22.63 9.62
CA ASN A 229 8.37 24.04 9.40
C ASN A 229 8.50 24.47 7.93
N ARG A 230 8.94 23.57 7.04
CA ARG A 230 9.16 23.87 5.61
C ARG A 230 8.81 22.64 4.79
N VAL A 231 8.26 22.89 3.61
CA VAL A 231 8.06 21.84 2.61
C VAL A 231 8.58 22.31 1.25
N SER A 232 9.30 21.42 0.57
CA SER A 232 9.74 21.63 -0.81
C SER A 232 9.05 20.61 -1.71
N ILE A 233 8.40 21.12 -2.77
CA ILE A 233 7.47 20.42 -3.65
C ILE A 233 8.09 20.37 -5.04
N PHE A 234 8.08 19.21 -5.68
CA PHE A 234 8.59 19.06 -7.04
C PHE A 234 7.47 19.28 -8.05
N ASP A 235 7.61 20.36 -8.85
CA ASP A 235 6.68 20.65 -9.92
C ASP A 235 6.88 19.74 -11.15
N GLY A 236 5.96 19.85 -12.13
CA GLY A 236 6.04 19.07 -13.37
C GLY A 236 5.25 17.76 -13.32
N ASP A 237 5.46 16.93 -14.34
CA ASP A 237 4.69 15.71 -14.63
C ASP A 237 5.28 14.43 -14.02
N ARG A 238 6.42 14.54 -13.31
CA ARG A 238 7.13 13.44 -12.68
C ARG A 238 7.36 13.69 -11.21
N SER A 239 7.42 12.62 -10.44
CA SER A 239 7.74 12.65 -9.01
C SER A 239 9.24 12.44 -8.78
N LEU A 240 9.83 13.15 -7.82
CA LEU A 240 11.17 12.78 -7.32
C LEU A 240 11.18 11.33 -6.88
N TYR A 241 10.14 10.90 -6.19
CA TYR A 241 9.96 9.52 -5.79
C TYR A 241 8.47 9.22 -5.53
N THR A 242 8.13 7.96 -5.63
CA THR A 242 6.95 7.34 -5.01
C THR A 242 7.39 6.06 -4.32
N ILE A 243 6.45 5.37 -3.67
CA ILE A 243 6.66 4.05 -3.11
C ILE A 243 5.74 3.05 -3.79
N VAL A 244 6.25 1.88 -4.09
CA VAL A 244 5.45 0.74 -4.50
C VAL A 244 4.89 0.05 -3.27
N PHE A 245 3.58 0.05 -3.15
CA PHE A 245 2.83 -0.67 -2.12
C PHE A 245 2.36 -2.02 -2.62
N LEU A 246 2.38 -2.99 -1.72
CA LEU A 246 1.83 -4.32 -1.91
C LEU A 246 0.66 -4.53 -0.96
N PHE A 247 -0.53 -4.75 -1.50
CA PHE A 247 -1.65 -5.32 -0.77
C PHE A 247 -1.73 -6.78 -1.17
N ALA A 248 -1.45 -7.67 -0.23
CA ALA A 248 -1.15 -9.06 -0.54
C ALA A 248 -1.79 -10.03 0.44
N MET A 249 -2.27 -11.17 -0.08
CA MET A 249 -2.85 -12.23 0.71
C MET A 249 -1.94 -13.48 0.72
N ASN A 250 -1.93 -14.19 1.82
CA ASN A 250 -1.29 -15.51 1.90
C ASN A 250 -1.83 -16.42 0.79
N LYS A 251 -0.94 -16.93 -0.06
CA LYS A 251 -1.32 -17.71 -1.23
C LYS A 251 -2.00 -19.04 -0.87
N PRO A 252 -1.48 -19.87 0.06
CA PRO A 252 -2.18 -21.07 0.50
C PRO A 252 -3.57 -20.79 1.08
N LYS A 253 -3.74 -19.70 1.84
CA LYS A 253 -5.05 -19.31 2.37
C LYS A 253 -6.02 -18.95 1.26
N TYR A 254 -5.60 -18.16 0.27
CA TYR A 254 -6.41 -17.87 -0.91
C TYR A 254 -6.76 -19.14 -1.67
N GLU A 255 -5.80 -20.03 -1.91
CA GLU A 255 -6.02 -21.29 -2.63
C GLU A 255 -6.99 -22.23 -1.92
N SER A 256 -7.06 -22.18 -0.59
CA SER A 256 -7.99 -22.98 0.23
C SER A 256 -9.44 -22.49 0.19
N LEU A 257 -9.71 -21.29 -0.31
CA LEU A 257 -11.06 -20.75 -0.39
C LEU A 257 -11.90 -21.50 -1.44
N PRO A 258 -13.21 -21.71 -1.21
CA PRO A 258 -14.14 -22.12 -2.24
C PRO A 258 -14.12 -21.20 -3.46
N ALA A 259 -14.44 -21.70 -4.64
CA ALA A 259 -14.33 -20.97 -5.89
C ALA A 259 -15.14 -19.65 -5.91
N ASP A 260 -16.30 -19.63 -5.32
CA ASP A 260 -17.15 -18.45 -5.21
C ASP A 260 -16.60 -17.41 -4.23
N LEU A 261 -15.93 -17.83 -3.15
CA LEU A 261 -15.22 -16.90 -2.26
C LEU A 261 -13.93 -16.38 -2.87
N LYS A 262 -13.21 -17.19 -3.66
CA LYS A 262 -12.08 -16.70 -4.48
C LYS A 262 -12.54 -15.61 -5.42
N LYS A 263 -13.70 -15.81 -6.08
CA LYS A 263 -14.27 -14.81 -6.96
C LYS A 263 -14.55 -13.49 -6.24
N VAL A 264 -15.09 -13.51 -5.02
CA VAL A 264 -15.29 -12.29 -4.23
C VAL A 264 -13.95 -11.57 -3.97
N ILE A 265 -12.90 -12.31 -3.63
CA ILE A 265 -11.56 -11.70 -3.43
C ILE A 265 -11.03 -11.13 -4.76
N ASP A 266 -11.16 -11.86 -5.87
CA ASP A 266 -10.69 -11.44 -7.18
C ASP A 266 -11.45 -10.20 -7.71
N ASP A 267 -12.77 -10.14 -7.53
CA ASP A 267 -13.60 -8.98 -7.90
C ASP A 267 -13.26 -7.72 -7.08
N ASN A 268 -12.59 -7.87 -5.92
CA ASN A 268 -12.14 -6.79 -5.03
C ASN A 268 -10.61 -6.62 -5.03
N SER A 269 -9.96 -7.00 -6.12
CA SER A 269 -8.51 -6.92 -6.30
C SER A 269 -8.14 -6.63 -7.76
N GLY A 270 -6.85 -6.54 -8.06
CA GLY A 270 -6.36 -6.41 -9.43
C GLY A 270 -6.11 -4.97 -9.89
N GLY A 271 -6.02 -4.77 -11.20
CA GLY A 271 -5.57 -3.50 -11.81
C GLY A 271 -6.52 -2.32 -11.57
N ASP A 272 -7.83 -2.53 -11.71
CA ASP A 272 -8.81 -1.47 -11.44
C ASP A 272 -8.81 -1.07 -9.96
N PHE A 273 -8.62 -2.05 -9.08
CA PHE A 273 -8.49 -1.78 -7.65
C PHE A 273 -7.18 -1.06 -7.32
N SER A 274 -6.05 -1.46 -7.93
CA SER A 274 -4.77 -0.74 -7.80
C SER A 274 -4.88 0.72 -8.24
N ARG A 275 -5.56 0.98 -9.36
CA ARG A 275 -5.87 2.33 -9.84
C ARG A 275 -6.74 3.10 -8.84
N GLN A 276 -7.78 2.46 -8.31
CA GLN A 276 -8.67 3.09 -7.32
C GLN A 276 -7.91 3.49 -6.05
N LEU A 277 -6.98 2.63 -5.60
CA LEU A 277 -6.11 2.96 -4.47
C LEU A 277 -5.24 4.18 -4.77
N GLY A 278 -4.64 4.27 -5.95
CA GLY A 278 -3.91 5.46 -6.37
C GLY A 278 -4.75 6.74 -6.27
N ARG A 279 -6.02 6.71 -6.70
CA ARG A 279 -6.96 7.83 -6.54
C ARG A 279 -7.22 8.17 -5.07
N TYR A 280 -7.36 7.19 -4.19
CA TYR A 280 -7.52 7.47 -2.77
C TYR A 280 -6.34 8.26 -2.22
N PHE A 281 -5.11 7.88 -2.59
CA PHE A 281 -3.92 8.62 -2.18
C PHE A 281 -3.91 10.04 -2.74
N ASP A 282 -4.31 10.25 -3.99
CA ASP A 282 -4.45 11.59 -4.59
C ASP A 282 -5.51 12.44 -3.87
N GLU A 283 -6.63 11.86 -3.44
CA GLU A 283 -7.64 12.57 -2.64
C GLU A 283 -7.13 12.87 -1.22
N TRP A 284 -6.39 11.95 -0.60
CA TRP A 284 -5.80 12.19 0.71
C TRP A 284 -4.65 13.20 0.67
N ASP A 285 -3.93 13.33 -0.44
CA ASP A 285 -2.95 14.39 -0.66
C ASP A 285 -3.60 15.78 -0.51
N LYS A 286 -4.85 15.96 -0.95
CA LYS A 286 -5.60 17.21 -0.73
C LYS A 286 -5.83 17.49 0.76
N ILE A 287 -6.11 16.45 1.55
CA ILE A 287 -6.28 16.57 3.01
C ILE A 287 -4.96 16.97 3.67
N GLY A 288 -3.86 16.31 3.27
CA GLY A 288 -2.53 16.63 3.79
C GLY A 288 -2.06 18.04 3.40
N LYS A 289 -2.33 18.46 2.15
CA LYS A 289 -2.05 19.81 1.71
C LYS A 289 -2.82 20.86 2.53
N ALA A 290 -4.11 20.63 2.78
CA ALA A 290 -4.91 21.50 3.63
C ALA A 290 -4.37 21.59 5.07
N ALA A 291 -3.79 20.51 5.61
CA ALA A 291 -3.13 20.54 6.92
C ALA A 291 -1.88 21.43 6.91
N VAL A 292 -1.05 21.34 5.88
CA VAL A 292 0.13 22.19 5.67
C VAL A 292 -0.26 23.66 5.55
N GLU A 293 -1.30 23.96 4.75
CA GLU A 293 -1.84 25.32 4.60
C GLU A 293 -2.39 25.87 5.94
N LYS A 294 -3.13 25.08 6.69
CA LYS A 294 -3.65 25.43 8.02
C LYS A 294 -2.53 25.71 9.02
N ALA A 295 -1.45 24.93 8.97
CA ALA A 295 -0.25 25.15 9.77
C ALA A 295 0.57 26.38 9.29
N LYS A 296 0.18 26.99 8.16
CA LYS A 296 0.91 28.11 7.53
C LYS A 296 2.38 27.76 7.25
N MET A 297 2.64 26.50 6.92
CA MET A 297 3.97 26.03 6.60
C MET A 297 4.40 26.62 5.24
N PRO A 298 5.52 27.37 5.16
CA PRO A 298 6.00 27.90 3.89
C PRO A 298 6.34 26.77 2.89
N GLU A 299 5.79 26.88 1.70
CA GLU A 299 6.02 25.99 0.57
C GLU A 299 7.05 26.59 -0.38
N HIS A 300 7.98 25.77 -0.88
CA HIS A 300 8.89 26.11 -1.98
C HIS A 300 8.66 25.16 -3.14
N HIS A 301 8.36 25.72 -4.31
CA HIS A 301 8.15 24.95 -5.54
C HIS A 301 9.45 24.83 -6.33
N ILE A 302 9.99 23.62 -6.35
CA ILE A 302 11.18 23.26 -7.14
C ILE A 302 10.75 23.12 -8.61
N SER A 303 11.12 24.09 -9.43
CA SER A 303 10.75 24.16 -10.85
C SER A 303 11.89 24.69 -11.70
N GLY A 304 11.75 24.68 -13.03
CA GLY A 304 12.74 25.24 -13.97
C GLY A 304 14.16 24.71 -13.71
N ALA A 305 15.12 25.62 -13.57
CA ALA A 305 16.53 25.28 -13.38
C ALA A 305 16.81 24.49 -12.10
N GLU A 306 16.04 24.72 -11.01
CA GLU A 306 16.16 23.93 -9.78
C GLU A 306 15.78 22.47 -10.05
N LEU A 307 14.65 22.23 -10.72
CA LEU A 307 14.19 20.89 -11.08
C LEU A 307 15.18 20.17 -12.01
N ASP A 308 15.74 20.89 -12.97
CA ASP A 308 16.75 20.32 -13.88
C ASP A 308 18.04 19.93 -13.13
N ALA A 309 18.44 20.72 -12.13
CA ALA A 309 19.56 20.38 -11.26
C ALA A 309 19.28 19.07 -10.48
N TRP A 310 18.07 18.88 -9.96
CA TRP A 310 17.65 17.65 -9.29
C TRP A 310 17.68 16.43 -10.21
N LYS A 311 17.10 16.54 -11.41
CA LYS A 311 17.12 15.47 -12.42
C LYS A 311 18.54 15.04 -12.77
N LYS A 312 19.41 16.04 -13.03
CA LYS A 312 20.82 15.79 -13.35
C LYS A 312 21.59 15.13 -12.20
N ALA A 313 21.37 15.58 -10.96
CA ALA A 313 22.07 15.06 -9.79
C ALA A 313 21.67 13.62 -9.45
N THR A 314 20.45 13.20 -9.74
CA THR A 314 19.93 11.87 -9.42
C THR A 314 19.98 10.88 -10.59
N ASP A 315 20.24 11.30 -11.82
CA ASP A 315 20.36 10.46 -13.02
C ASP A 315 21.35 9.28 -12.86
N PRO A 316 22.52 9.43 -12.18
CA PRO A 316 23.41 8.29 -11.96
C PRO A 316 22.78 7.14 -11.21
N VAL A 317 21.77 7.35 -10.34
CA VAL A 317 21.08 6.27 -9.63
C VAL A 317 20.21 5.46 -10.59
N VAL A 318 19.54 6.12 -11.53
CA VAL A 318 18.77 5.45 -12.58
C VAL A 318 19.69 4.59 -13.45
N LYS A 319 20.83 5.12 -13.86
CA LYS A 319 21.85 4.38 -14.63
C LYS A 319 22.40 3.18 -13.87
N ALA A 320 22.72 3.35 -12.59
CA ALA A 320 23.23 2.28 -11.73
C ALA A 320 22.20 1.15 -11.56
N TRP A 321 20.90 1.48 -11.46
CA TRP A 321 19.83 0.49 -11.42
C TRP A 321 19.79 -0.31 -12.73
N VAL A 322 19.85 0.33 -13.90
CA VAL A 322 19.88 -0.33 -15.23
C VAL A 322 21.06 -1.29 -15.31
N GLU A 323 22.26 -0.84 -14.94
CA GLU A 323 23.45 -1.68 -14.91
C GLU A 323 23.31 -2.88 -13.97
N THR A 324 22.74 -2.65 -12.79
CA THR A 324 22.52 -3.71 -11.79
C THR A 324 21.54 -4.76 -12.30
N ARG A 325 20.46 -4.34 -12.96
CA ARG A 325 19.51 -5.27 -13.59
C ARG A 325 20.16 -6.05 -14.71
N THR A 326 20.94 -5.37 -15.55
CA THR A 326 21.65 -6.03 -16.66
C THR A 326 22.66 -7.06 -16.16
N LYS A 327 23.42 -6.76 -15.11
CA LYS A 327 24.34 -7.72 -14.47
C LYS A 327 23.61 -8.91 -13.83
N ALA A 328 22.37 -8.71 -13.41
CA ALA A 328 21.51 -9.78 -12.86
C ALA A 328 20.81 -10.63 -13.93
N GLY A 329 21.04 -10.36 -15.21
CA GLY A 329 20.49 -11.13 -16.34
C GLY A 329 19.18 -10.58 -16.93
N ASP A 330 18.68 -9.45 -16.40
CA ASP A 330 17.54 -8.74 -16.99
C ASP A 330 17.99 -7.83 -18.16
N ASN A 331 17.05 -7.39 -19.00
CA ASN A 331 17.28 -6.25 -19.88
C ASN A 331 16.93 -4.95 -19.13
N GLY A 332 17.87 -4.42 -18.32
CA GLY A 332 17.62 -3.27 -17.46
C GLY A 332 17.16 -2.03 -18.21
N ALA A 333 17.70 -1.77 -19.41
CA ALA A 333 17.31 -0.62 -20.24
C ALA A 333 15.87 -0.76 -20.75
N ASP A 334 15.47 -1.96 -21.18
CA ASP A 334 14.10 -2.22 -21.63
C ASP A 334 13.10 -2.15 -20.49
N LEU A 335 13.45 -2.69 -19.32
CA LEU A 335 12.60 -2.59 -18.11
C LEU A 335 12.32 -1.13 -17.73
N LEU A 336 13.34 -0.26 -17.77
CA LEU A 336 13.17 1.17 -17.52
C LEU A 336 12.29 1.82 -18.61
N ALA A 337 12.55 1.53 -19.88
CA ALA A 337 11.78 2.08 -21.01
C ALA A 337 10.30 1.67 -20.93
N GLN A 338 10.01 0.43 -20.55
CA GLN A 338 8.64 -0.05 -20.36
C GLN A 338 7.92 0.70 -19.22
N ALA A 339 8.57 0.90 -18.07
CA ALA A 339 8.00 1.68 -16.98
C ALA A 339 7.69 3.12 -17.41
N GLN A 340 8.64 3.80 -18.07
CA GLN A 340 8.46 5.15 -18.60
C GLN A 340 7.34 5.24 -19.64
N LYS A 341 7.24 4.26 -20.54
CA LYS A 341 6.17 4.16 -21.54
C LYS A 341 4.80 4.00 -20.90
N LEU A 342 4.68 3.17 -19.86
CA LEU A 342 3.43 2.98 -19.13
C LEU A 342 3.01 4.26 -18.40
N ILE A 343 3.95 4.96 -17.77
CA ILE A 343 3.66 6.26 -17.16
C ILE A 343 3.19 7.27 -18.22
N ALA A 344 3.88 7.37 -19.36
CA ALA A 344 3.47 8.26 -20.45
C ALA A 344 2.06 7.92 -20.98
N LYS A 345 1.76 6.64 -21.17
CA LYS A 345 0.43 6.15 -21.59
C LYS A 345 -0.70 6.62 -20.69
N TYR A 346 -0.47 6.71 -19.37
CA TYR A 346 -1.51 7.05 -18.40
C TYR A 346 -1.49 8.53 -17.95
N SER A 347 -0.50 9.29 -18.42
CA SER A 347 -0.41 10.75 -18.18
C SER A 347 -1.19 11.62 -19.18
N THR A 348 -1.81 11.01 -20.21
CA THR A 348 -2.56 11.68 -21.28
C THR A 348 -4.04 11.83 -20.96
#